data_22762cb5a847d697931062123cb3990b
#
_entry.id   22762cb5a847d697931062123cb3990b
#
_cell.length_a   1.000
_cell.length_b   1.000
_cell.length_c   1.000
_cell.angle_alpha   90.00
_cell.angle_beta   90.00
_cell.angle_gamma   90.00
#
_symmetry.space_group_name_H-M   'P 1'
#
loop_
_entity.id
_entity.type
_entity.pdbx_description
1 polymer ?
#
loop_
_entity_poly.entity_id
_entity_poly.type
_entity_poly.pdbx_seq_one_letter_code
_entity_poly.pdbx_strand_id
1 'polypeptide(L)'
;MAKHPECLLYGQDVGGRLGGVFREAATLAQKFGDNRVFNTAIQEAFIVGSTVGMSAVGLKPIVEVQFADYLWPGLNQLFTEVSRSCYLSNGKWPVSMILRVPIGAYGSGGPYHSSSMESVVSNIRGLKIAYPSNGADLKGLIKAAYYDPNPVVIFEHKGLYWSKVKGTDAARVNEPSEDYMLPFGKANIVQEIWEQETDETITVITY
;
A
#
# COMPACT_ATOMS: atom_id res chain seq x y z
N MET A 1 -10.27 -9.95 4.99
CA MET A 1 -10.93 -9.78 6.33
C MET A 1 -11.99 -10.85 6.62
N ALA A 2 -12.92 -11.17 5.72
CA ALA A 2 -13.96 -12.17 6.03
C ALA A 2 -13.40 -13.56 6.33
N LYS A 3 -12.42 -14.02 5.59
CA LYS A 3 -11.72 -15.31 5.75
C LYS A 3 -10.56 -15.28 6.77
N HIS A 4 -10.22 -14.09 7.29
CA HIS A 4 -9.00 -13.81 8.05
C HIS A 4 -9.32 -12.98 9.30
N PRO A 5 -9.61 -13.62 10.43
CA PRO A 5 -9.94 -12.90 11.67
C PRO A 5 -8.75 -12.08 12.22
N GLU A 6 -7.53 -12.48 11.92
CA GLU A 6 -6.30 -11.80 12.32
C GLU A 6 -6.02 -10.50 11.54
N CYS A 7 -6.74 -10.25 10.43
CA CYS A 7 -6.58 -9.06 9.61
C CYS A 7 -7.21 -7.84 10.27
N LEU A 8 -6.44 -6.78 10.47
CA LEU A 8 -6.86 -5.48 10.97
C LEU A 8 -6.70 -4.42 9.90
N LEU A 9 -7.53 -3.38 9.96
CA LEU A 9 -7.38 -2.18 9.14
C LEU A 9 -7.52 -0.95 10.04
N TYR A 10 -6.51 -0.09 10.07
CA TYR A 10 -6.58 1.12 10.89
C TYR A 10 -5.68 2.25 10.36
N GLY A 11 -5.96 3.42 10.87
CA GLY A 11 -5.27 4.68 10.58
C GLY A 11 -6.11 5.85 11.07
N GLN A 12 -5.82 7.03 10.57
CA GLN A 12 -6.65 8.22 10.84
C GLN A 12 -7.89 8.17 9.96
N ASP A 13 -9.07 8.35 10.55
CA ASP A 13 -10.37 8.40 9.85
C ASP A 13 -10.74 7.14 9.02
N VAL A 14 -10.03 6.04 9.18
CA VAL A 14 -10.26 4.78 8.46
C VAL A 14 -11.52 4.07 8.96
N GLY A 15 -11.73 4.07 10.27
CA GLY A 15 -12.87 3.42 10.92
C GLY A 15 -14.15 4.24 10.89
N GLY A 16 -15.21 3.68 11.52
CA GLY A 16 -16.49 4.34 11.68
C GLY A 16 -17.22 4.61 10.36
N ARG A 17 -17.92 5.76 10.31
CA ARG A 17 -18.74 6.14 9.14
C ARG A 17 -17.94 6.74 7.99
N LEU A 18 -16.77 7.33 8.27
CA LEU A 18 -15.96 7.99 7.25
C LEU A 18 -15.34 6.96 6.31
N GLY A 19 -14.68 5.94 6.85
CA GLY A 19 -14.12 4.85 6.05
C GLY A 19 -12.96 5.29 5.16
N GLY A 20 -12.05 6.10 5.71
CA GLY A 20 -10.93 6.70 4.99
C GLY A 20 -11.27 8.03 4.33
N VAL A 21 -10.25 8.87 4.12
CA VAL A 21 -10.39 10.19 3.47
C VAL A 21 -10.93 10.05 2.04
N PHE A 22 -10.53 9.00 1.36
CA PHE A 22 -10.98 8.66 0.01
C PHE A 22 -12.12 7.64 0.00
N ARG A 23 -12.66 7.27 1.17
CA ARG A 23 -13.75 6.31 1.37
C ARG A 23 -13.46 4.88 0.91
N GLU A 24 -12.23 4.51 0.79
CA GLU A 24 -11.76 3.19 0.38
C GLU A 24 -12.11 2.10 1.39
N ALA A 25 -12.24 2.47 2.67
CA ALA A 25 -12.67 1.59 3.75
C ALA A 25 -14.15 1.77 4.15
N ALA A 26 -14.93 2.49 3.33
CA ALA A 26 -16.36 2.72 3.61
C ALA A 26 -17.09 1.40 3.84
N THR A 27 -17.95 1.36 4.87
CA THR A 27 -18.72 0.19 5.31
C THR A 27 -17.93 -0.95 5.98
N LEU A 28 -16.60 -0.95 5.95
CA LEU A 28 -15.82 -2.05 6.52
C LEU A 28 -15.95 -2.11 8.05
N ALA A 29 -15.98 -0.98 8.75
CA ALA A 29 -16.20 -0.93 10.19
C ALA A 29 -17.57 -1.50 10.57
N GLN A 30 -18.62 -1.18 9.81
CA GLN A 30 -19.97 -1.73 10.02
C GLN A 30 -20.01 -3.24 9.77
N LYS A 31 -19.23 -3.73 8.81
CA LYS A 31 -19.21 -5.15 8.43
C LYS A 31 -18.36 -6.00 9.36
N PHE A 32 -17.23 -5.49 9.84
CA PHE A 32 -16.23 -6.27 10.58
C PHE A 32 -16.06 -5.85 12.03
N GLY A 33 -16.70 -4.76 12.45
CA GLY A 33 -16.65 -4.21 13.81
C GLY A 33 -15.45 -3.31 14.06
N ASP A 34 -15.61 -2.40 15.02
CA ASP A 34 -14.61 -1.39 15.39
C ASP A 34 -13.34 -1.99 16.04
N ASN A 35 -13.39 -3.23 16.47
CA ASN A 35 -12.21 -3.96 16.97
C ASN A 35 -11.25 -4.37 15.83
N ARG A 36 -11.71 -4.35 14.59
CA ARG A 36 -10.94 -4.77 13.42
C ARG A 36 -10.72 -3.66 12.42
N VAL A 37 -11.63 -2.67 12.36
CA VAL A 37 -11.53 -1.50 11.50
C VAL A 37 -11.74 -0.27 12.37
N PHE A 38 -10.65 0.41 12.74
CA PHE A 38 -10.70 1.45 13.75
C PHE A 38 -9.82 2.65 13.44
N ASN A 39 -10.10 3.75 14.14
CA ASN A 39 -9.33 4.97 14.07
C ASN A 39 -8.23 4.99 15.15
N THR A 40 -7.11 5.58 14.79
CA THR A 40 -6.07 5.98 15.74
C THR A 40 -6.18 7.47 16.04
N ALA A 41 -5.41 7.94 17.03
CA ALA A 41 -5.06 9.35 17.11
C ALA A 41 -4.23 9.77 15.90
N ILE A 42 -4.11 11.07 15.66
CA ILE A 42 -3.23 11.64 14.62
C ILE A 42 -1.77 11.46 15.06
N GLN A 43 -1.21 10.31 14.76
CA GLN A 43 0.14 9.95 15.16
C GLN A 43 0.69 8.85 14.22
N GLU A 44 1.34 9.25 13.17
CA GLU A 44 1.82 8.34 12.12
C GLU A 44 2.93 7.41 12.63
N ALA A 45 3.75 7.86 13.59
CA ALA A 45 4.72 6.98 14.23
C ALA A 45 4.05 5.82 14.98
N PHE A 46 2.91 6.07 15.64
CA PHE A 46 2.12 5.01 16.26
C PHE A 46 1.49 4.09 15.22
N ILE A 47 0.91 4.66 14.17
CA ILE A 47 0.25 3.89 13.10
C ILE A 47 1.23 2.86 12.51
N VAL A 48 2.44 3.31 12.16
CA VAL A 48 3.48 2.46 11.58
C VAL A 48 4.11 1.56 12.65
N GLY A 49 4.52 2.11 13.78
CA GLY A 49 5.28 1.40 14.81
C GLY A 49 4.49 0.30 15.51
N SER A 50 3.19 0.48 15.74
CA SER A 50 2.34 -0.52 16.39
C SER A 50 2.22 -1.83 15.60
N THR A 51 2.48 -1.80 14.29
CA THR A 51 2.45 -2.99 13.43
C THR A 51 3.46 -4.06 13.85
N VAL A 52 4.59 -3.66 14.44
CA VAL A 52 5.61 -4.58 14.94
C VAL A 52 5.05 -5.46 16.06
N GLY A 53 4.45 -4.83 17.08
CA GLY A 53 3.84 -5.57 18.19
C GLY A 53 2.64 -6.41 17.76
N MET A 54 1.81 -5.88 16.85
CA MET A 54 0.67 -6.64 16.31
C MET A 54 1.13 -7.86 15.52
N SER A 55 2.14 -7.71 14.67
CA SER A 55 2.70 -8.85 13.93
C SER A 55 3.33 -9.90 14.86
N ALA A 56 3.98 -9.47 15.94
CA ALA A 56 4.59 -10.38 16.91
C ALA A 56 3.58 -11.29 17.63
N VAL A 57 2.32 -10.84 17.75
CA VAL A 57 1.22 -11.65 18.34
C VAL A 57 0.35 -12.33 17.26
N GLY A 58 0.80 -12.36 16.01
CA GLY A 58 0.14 -13.07 14.92
C GLY A 58 -0.97 -12.30 14.22
N LEU A 59 -1.18 -11.02 14.52
CA LEU A 59 -2.09 -10.17 13.77
C LEU A 59 -1.45 -9.72 12.45
N LYS A 60 -2.30 -9.42 11.48
CA LYS A 60 -1.90 -8.91 10.18
C LYS A 60 -2.49 -7.51 9.94
N PRO A 61 -1.77 -6.46 10.35
CA PRO A 61 -2.25 -5.10 10.22
C PRO A 61 -2.10 -4.59 8.78
N ILE A 62 -3.17 -4.00 8.28
CA ILE A 62 -3.18 -3.10 7.14
C ILE A 62 -3.35 -1.71 7.72
N VAL A 63 -2.40 -0.84 7.49
CA VAL A 63 -2.44 0.53 8.03
C VAL A 63 -2.42 1.56 6.92
N GLU A 64 -3.04 2.69 7.17
CA GLU A 64 -3.05 3.81 6.25
C GLU A 64 -2.45 5.06 6.88
N VAL A 65 -1.53 5.67 6.16
CA VAL A 65 -1.15 7.07 6.33
C VAL A 65 -1.77 7.83 5.16
N GLN A 66 -2.71 8.69 5.44
CA GLN A 66 -3.66 9.30 4.48
C GLN A 66 -3.03 10.02 3.29
N PHE A 67 -1.82 10.56 3.46
CA PHE A 67 -1.06 11.28 2.45
C PHE A 67 0.43 11.05 2.66
N ALA A 68 1.19 10.97 1.58
CA ALA A 68 2.64 10.84 1.64
C ALA A 68 3.30 11.96 2.46
N ASP A 69 2.75 13.17 2.40
CA ASP A 69 3.21 14.34 3.16
C ASP A 69 3.24 14.10 4.68
N TYR A 70 2.38 13.22 5.19
CA TYR A 70 2.25 12.92 6.62
C TYR A 70 3.11 11.75 7.07
N LEU A 71 3.76 11.06 6.14
CA LEU A 71 4.53 9.85 6.46
C LEU A 71 5.80 10.13 7.29
N TRP A 72 6.31 11.36 7.28
CA TRP A 72 7.59 11.71 7.93
C TRP A 72 7.74 11.23 9.37
N PRO A 73 6.77 11.41 10.28
CA PRO A 73 6.89 10.87 11.64
C PRO A 73 6.91 9.34 11.67
N GLY A 74 6.23 8.68 10.73
CA GLY A 74 6.19 7.23 10.60
C GLY A 74 7.44 6.63 9.96
N LEU A 75 8.22 7.41 9.21
CA LEU A 75 9.45 6.93 8.56
C LEU A 75 10.49 6.45 9.56
N ASN A 76 10.58 7.08 10.73
CA ASN A 76 11.48 6.60 11.77
C ASN A 76 11.15 5.16 12.17
N GLN A 77 9.89 4.87 12.43
CA GLN A 77 9.44 3.52 12.79
C GLN A 77 9.60 2.53 11.64
N LEU A 78 9.30 2.97 10.43
CA LEU A 78 9.46 2.16 9.23
C LEU A 78 10.92 1.74 9.02
N PHE A 79 11.84 2.70 9.19
CA PHE A 79 13.27 2.49 9.00
C PHE A 79 13.93 1.71 10.13
N THR A 80 13.60 2.01 11.40
CA THR A 80 14.31 1.44 12.56
C THR A 80 13.77 0.08 12.94
N GLU A 81 12.45 -0.06 13.04
CA GLU A 81 11.81 -1.23 13.63
C GLU A 81 11.19 -2.14 12.57
N VAL A 82 10.28 -1.62 11.75
CA VAL A 82 9.49 -2.44 10.82
C VAL A 82 10.38 -3.16 9.82
N SER A 83 11.32 -2.44 9.19
CA SER A 83 12.16 -3.01 8.14
C SER A 83 13.26 -3.93 8.64
N ARG A 84 13.67 -3.80 9.91
CA ARG A 84 14.87 -4.46 10.45
C ARG A 84 14.59 -5.57 11.46
N SER A 85 13.41 -5.62 12.07
CA SER A 85 13.09 -6.58 13.12
C SER A 85 13.37 -8.03 12.72
N CYS A 86 12.99 -8.42 11.52
CA CYS A 86 13.25 -9.75 11.00
C CYS A 86 14.75 -10.06 10.90
N TYR A 87 15.53 -9.16 10.35
CA TYR A 87 16.98 -9.33 10.20
C TYR A 87 17.67 -9.35 11.57
N LEU A 88 17.41 -8.38 12.43
CA LEU A 88 18.05 -8.26 13.74
C LEU A 88 17.70 -9.42 14.68
N SER A 89 16.52 -10.01 14.53
CA SER A 89 16.08 -11.17 15.31
C SER A 89 16.51 -12.52 14.70
N ASN A 90 17.30 -12.50 13.64
CA ASN A 90 17.68 -13.71 12.89
C ASN A 90 16.44 -14.51 12.42
N GLY A 91 15.47 -13.81 11.84
CA GLY A 91 14.24 -14.39 11.28
C GLY A 91 13.14 -14.72 12.30
N LYS A 92 13.35 -14.46 13.59
CA LYS A 92 12.36 -14.81 14.62
C LYS A 92 11.15 -13.89 14.67
N TRP A 93 11.32 -12.63 14.27
CA TRP A 93 10.28 -11.60 14.35
C TRP A 93 10.03 -10.94 12.99
N PRO A 94 9.42 -11.63 12.05
CA PRO A 94 8.95 -11.02 10.81
C PRO A 94 7.84 -10.01 11.12
N VAL A 95 7.81 -8.91 10.38
CA VAL A 95 6.74 -7.90 10.48
C VAL A 95 5.87 -8.01 9.23
N SER A 96 4.81 -8.80 9.33
CA SER A 96 3.86 -8.99 8.22
C SER A 96 2.78 -7.92 8.27
N MET A 97 3.02 -6.79 7.60
CA MET A 97 2.12 -5.64 7.58
C MET A 97 2.02 -5.03 6.19
N ILE A 98 0.93 -4.33 5.93
CA ILE A 98 0.76 -3.52 4.73
C ILE A 98 0.61 -2.06 5.16
N LEU A 99 1.46 -1.19 4.62
CA LEU A 99 1.32 0.26 4.73
C LEU A 99 0.77 0.81 3.42
N ARG A 100 -0.42 1.37 3.46
CA ARG A 100 -1.05 2.08 2.34
C ARG A 100 -0.73 3.56 2.45
N VAL A 101 -0.28 4.15 1.35
CA VAL A 101 0.09 5.57 1.30
C VAL A 101 -0.46 6.18 0.00
N PRO A 102 -1.53 6.97 0.07
CA PRO A 102 -1.96 7.79 -1.06
C PRO A 102 -0.92 8.86 -1.40
N ILE A 103 -0.60 8.97 -2.70
CA ILE A 103 0.44 9.86 -3.23
C ILE A 103 -0.05 10.68 -4.42
N GLY A 104 0.77 11.65 -4.84
CA GLY A 104 0.55 12.44 -6.05
C GLY A 104 -0.27 13.71 -5.82
N ALA A 105 -0.21 14.61 -6.79
CA ALA A 105 -0.74 15.98 -6.70
C ALA A 105 -2.22 16.12 -7.09
N TYR A 106 -2.93 15.02 -7.34
CA TYR A 106 -4.33 15.08 -7.74
C TYR A 106 -5.23 15.71 -6.66
N GLY A 107 -6.14 16.56 -7.09
CA GLY A 107 -7.08 17.28 -6.22
C GLY A 107 -6.57 18.63 -5.75
N SER A 108 -5.40 19.04 -6.20
CA SER A 108 -4.81 20.36 -5.86
C SER A 108 -4.79 20.63 -4.35
N GLY A 109 -4.47 19.61 -3.55
CA GLY A 109 -4.45 19.66 -2.09
C GLY A 109 -3.35 20.55 -1.51
N GLY A 110 -2.61 21.25 -2.36
CA GLY A 110 -1.51 22.11 -1.98
C GLY A 110 -0.27 21.34 -1.47
N PRO A 111 0.69 22.02 -0.86
CA PRO A 111 1.98 21.45 -0.52
C PRO A 111 1.93 20.33 0.53
N TYR A 112 0.86 20.21 1.28
CA TYR A 112 0.72 19.20 2.33
C TYR A 112 -0.09 17.96 1.92
N HIS A 113 -0.50 17.86 0.64
CA HIS A 113 -1.34 16.76 0.15
C HIS A 113 -0.94 16.32 -1.26
N SER A 114 0.28 16.61 -1.69
CA SER A 114 0.67 16.45 -3.09
C SER A 114 1.99 15.70 -3.29
N SER A 115 2.62 15.26 -2.21
CA SER A 115 3.93 14.62 -2.29
C SER A 115 3.89 13.21 -2.84
N SER A 116 5.05 12.80 -3.32
CA SER A 116 5.41 11.44 -3.69
C SER A 116 6.68 11.06 -2.93
N MET A 117 6.73 9.86 -2.37
CA MET A 117 7.76 9.44 -1.40
C MET A 117 8.53 8.19 -1.85
N GLU A 118 8.39 7.78 -3.09
CA GLU A 118 8.96 6.53 -3.62
C GLU A 118 10.47 6.50 -3.45
N SER A 119 11.16 7.58 -3.80
CA SER A 119 12.62 7.67 -3.70
C SER A 119 13.13 7.62 -2.26
N VAL A 120 12.35 8.15 -1.31
CA VAL A 120 12.69 8.10 0.11
C VAL A 120 12.52 6.68 0.65
N VAL A 121 11.37 6.06 0.40
CA VAL A 121 11.05 4.73 0.92
C VAL A 121 11.89 3.64 0.24
N SER A 122 12.25 3.79 -1.04
CA SER A 122 13.10 2.84 -1.76
C SER A 122 14.52 2.72 -1.19
N ASN A 123 14.97 3.71 -0.42
CA ASN A 123 16.24 3.63 0.32
C ASN A 123 16.16 2.80 1.61
N ILE A 124 14.97 2.40 2.04
CA ILE A 124 14.77 1.59 3.24
C ILE A 124 14.85 0.10 2.84
N ARG A 125 15.93 -0.56 3.21
CA ARG A 125 16.11 -1.98 2.96
C ARG A 125 15.24 -2.83 3.88
N GLY A 126 14.74 -3.95 3.38
CA GLY A 126 13.88 -4.86 4.14
C GLY A 126 12.39 -4.64 3.93
N LEU A 127 12.02 -3.73 3.01
CA LEU A 127 10.65 -3.50 2.58
C LEU A 127 10.43 -4.06 1.16
N LYS A 128 9.20 -4.45 0.89
CA LYS A 128 8.68 -4.58 -0.48
C LYS A 128 7.84 -3.36 -0.78
N ILE A 129 7.95 -2.86 -2.01
CA ILE A 129 7.22 -1.67 -2.46
C ILE A 129 6.40 -2.06 -3.68
N ALA A 130 5.13 -1.67 -3.68
CA ALA A 130 4.23 -1.84 -4.81
C ALA A 130 3.65 -0.49 -5.21
N TYR A 131 3.48 -0.30 -6.52
CA TYR A 131 2.89 0.89 -7.11
C TYR A 131 1.93 0.45 -8.23
N PRO A 132 0.69 0.06 -7.89
CA PRO A 132 -0.27 -0.40 -8.88
C PRO A 132 -0.76 0.73 -9.78
N SER A 133 -0.86 0.46 -11.07
CA SER A 133 -1.35 1.40 -12.09
C SER A 133 -2.83 1.24 -12.43
N ASN A 134 -3.48 0.18 -11.93
CA ASN A 134 -4.90 -0.10 -12.16
C ASN A 134 -5.53 -0.88 -11.00
N GLY A 135 -6.85 -0.99 -11.00
CA GLY A 135 -7.61 -1.61 -9.92
C GLY A 135 -7.39 -3.12 -9.78
N ALA A 136 -7.14 -3.85 -10.87
CA ALA A 136 -6.85 -5.29 -10.81
C ALA A 136 -5.51 -5.55 -10.15
N ASP A 137 -4.48 -4.78 -10.52
CA ASP A 137 -3.15 -4.89 -9.95
C ASP A 137 -3.16 -4.51 -8.47
N LEU A 138 -3.87 -3.45 -8.09
CA LEU A 138 -4.05 -3.10 -6.67
C LEU A 138 -4.67 -4.24 -5.88
N LYS A 139 -5.76 -4.86 -6.37
CA LYS A 139 -6.39 -6.02 -5.73
C LYS A 139 -5.42 -7.20 -5.59
N GLY A 140 -4.72 -7.53 -6.67
CA GLY A 140 -3.77 -8.64 -6.70
C GLY A 140 -2.57 -8.43 -5.79
N LEU A 141 -2.01 -7.22 -5.77
CA LEU A 141 -0.86 -6.84 -4.94
C LEU A 141 -1.21 -6.75 -3.45
N ILE A 142 -2.38 -6.20 -3.08
CA ILE A 142 -2.83 -6.22 -1.67
C ILE A 142 -2.95 -7.66 -1.17
N LYS A 143 -3.48 -8.57 -1.98
CA LYS A 143 -3.59 -9.99 -1.59
C LYS A 143 -2.22 -10.65 -1.49
N ALA A 144 -1.32 -10.42 -2.44
CA ALA A 144 0.06 -10.92 -2.36
C ALA A 144 0.78 -10.37 -1.12
N ALA A 145 0.63 -9.07 -0.83
CA ALA A 145 1.19 -8.44 0.36
C ALA A 145 0.64 -9.03 1.67
N TYR A 146 -0.64 -9.38 1.68
CA TYR A 146 -1.25 -9.99 2.87
C TYR A 146 -0.63 -11.35 3.24
N TYR A 147 -0.26 -12.14 2.25
CA TYR A 147 0.39 -13.45 2.47
C TYR A 147 1.93 -13.35 2.57
N ASP A 148 2.50 -12.18 2.31
CA ASP A 148 3.94 -11.98 2.44
C ASP A 148 4.35 -11.85 3.92
N PRO A 149 5.41 -12.52 4.36
CA PRO A 149 5.91 -12.36 5.73
C PRO A 149 6.67 -11.05 5.96
N ASN A 150 7.02 -10.32 4.89
CA ASN A 150 7.76 -9.07 4.98
C ASN A 150 6.81 -7.86 4.97
N PRO A 151 7.26 -6.71 5.47
CA PRO A 151 6.48 -5.48 5.38
C PRO A 151 6.40 -5.00 3.93
N VAL A 152 5.20 -4.60 3.53
CA VAL A 152 4.90 -4.11 2.18
C VAL A 152 4.37 -2.69 2.26
N VAL A 153 4.94 -1.78 1.47
CA VAL A 153 4.41 -0.43 1.25
C VAL A 153 3.71 -0.39 -0.10
N ILE A 154 2.47 0.04 -0.12
CA ILE A 154 1.68 0.21 -1.35
C ILE A 154 1.43 1.70 -1.55
N PHE A 155 2.04 2.26 -2.58
CA PHE A 155 1.77 3.61 -3.02
C PHE A 155 0.56 3.64 -3.95
N GLU A 156 -0.43 4.43 -3.59
CA GLU A 156 -1.69 4.54 -4.33
C GLU A 156 -1.83 5.94 -4.93
N HIS A 157 -1.66 6.04 -6.24
CA HIS A 157 -1.76 7.35 -6.90
C HIS A 157 -3.21 7.86 -6.88
N LYS A 158 -3.45 8.94 -6.17
CA LYS A 158 -4.80 9.51 -5.97
C LYS A 158 -5.54 9.84 -7.26
N GLY A 159 -4.81 10.20 -8.32
CA GLY A 159 -5.38 10.46 -9.65
C GLY A 159 -6.08 9.25 -10.27
N LEU A 160 -5.75 8.04 -9.83
CA LEU A 160 -6.32 6.80 -10.35
C LEU A 160 -7.57 6.34 -9.60
N TYR A 161 -7.83 6.84 -8.38
CA TYR A 161 -8.94 6.36 -7.54
C TYR A 161 -10.31 6.42 -8.21
N TRP A 162 -10.57 7.46 -8.97
CA TRP A 162 -11.84 7.63 -9.67
C TRP A 162 -11.69 7.75 -11.18
N SER A 163 -10.46 7.64 -11.71
CA SER A 163 -10.12 7.81 -13.12
C SER A 163 -10.78 9.05 -13.75
N LYS A 164 -10.74 10.18 -13.02
CA LYS A 164 -11.31 11.46 -13.45
C LYS A 164 -10.28 12.36 -14.12
N VAL A 165 -9.00 12.01 -14.03
CA VAL A 165 -7.92 12.74 -14.67
C VAL A 165 -7.83 12.28 -16.13
N LYS A 166 -7.66 13.21 -17.06
CA LYS A 166 -7.47 12.89 -18.46
C LYS A 166 -6.26 11.95 -18.63
N GLY A 167 -6.47 10.88 -19.37
CA GLY A 167 -5.44 9.87 -19.62
C GLY A 167 -5.37 8.74 -18.58
N THR A 168 -6.24 8.72 -17.56
CA THR A 168 -6.27 7.65 -16.55
C THR A 168 -7.35 6.60 -16.78
N ASP A 169 -8.01 6.61 -17.93
CA ASP A 169 -9.09 5.65 -18.24
C ASP A 169 -8.61 4.20 -18.23
N ALA A 170 -7.35 3.95 -18.59
CA ALA A 170 -6.72 2.64 -18.56
C ALA A 170 -6.60 2.04 -17.13
N ALA A 171 -6.71 2.86 -16.08
CA ALA A 171 -6.78 2.38 -14.71
C ALA A 171 -8.11 1.69 -14.37
N ARG A 172 -9.15 1.91 -15.17
CA ARG A 172 -10.43 1.22 -15.07
C ARG A 172 -10.35 -0.11 -15.77
N VAL A 173 -10.30 -1.16 -15.01
CA VAL A 173 -10.29 -2.53 -15.52
C VAL A 173 -11.42 -3.32 -14.88
N ASN A 174 -11.83 -4.39 -15.53
CA ASN A 174 -12.80 -5.31 -14.92
C ASN A 174 -12.22 -5.91 -13.65
N GLU A 175 -13.04 -6.00 -12.61
CA GLU A 175 -12.62 -6.63 -11.37
C GLU A 175 -12.26 -8.10 -11.62
N PRO A 176 -11.04 -8.53 -11.29
CA PRO A 176 -10.64 -9.92 -11.44
C PRO A 176 -11.34 -10.83 -10.42
N SER A 177 -11.24 -12.13 -10.62
CA SER A 177 -11.79 -13.15 -9.72
C SER A 177 -11.32 -12.97 -8.26
N GLU A 178 -12.05 -13.59 -7.33
CA GLU A 178 -11.64 -13.59 -5.92
C GLU A 178 -10.26 -14.20 -5.69
N ASP A 179 -9.84 -15.14 -6.51
CA ASP A 179 -8.54 -15.83 -6.34
C ASP A 179 -7.38 -15.14 -7.05
N TYR A 180 -7.67 -14.06 -7.78
CA TYR A 180 -6.63 -13.30 -8.47
C TYR A 180 -5.62 -12.75 -7.46
N MET A 181 -4.34 -13.03 -7.71
CA MET A 181 -3.21 -12.56 -6.92
C MET A 181 -2.05 -12.24 -7.87
N LEU A 182 -1.42 -11.09 -7.68
CA LEU A 182 -0.29 -10.65 -8.47
C LEU A 182 0.99 -10.79 -7.63
N PRO A 183 1.91 -11.70 -7.99
CA PRO A 183 3.13 -11.90 -7.21
C PRO A 183 4.10 -10.73 -7.39
N PHE A 184 4.84 -10.41 -6.32
CA PHE A 184 5.94 -9.45 -6.40
C PHE A 184 7.08 -9.95 -7.28
N GLY A 185 7.84 -9.00 -7.85
CA GLY A 185 9.03 -9.29 -8.65
C GLY A 185 8.75 -9.67 -10.11
N LYS A 186 7.52 -9.50 -10.56
CA LYS A 186 7.15 -9.65 -11.98
C LYS A 186 6.64 -8.34 -12.53
N ALA A 187 7.26 -7.86 -13.60
CA ALA A 187 6.77 -6.73 -14.36
C ALA A 187 5.66 -7.18 -15.32
N ASN A 188 4.72 -6.27 -15.60
CA ASN A 188 3.77 -6.42 -16.68
C ASN A 188 4.36 -5.82 -17.95
N ILE A 189 4.41 -6.60 -19.02
CA ILE A 189 4.85 -6.11 -20.32
C ILE A 189 3.65 -5.43 -20.99
N VAL A 190 3.71 -4.11 -21.08
CA VAL A 190 2.63 -3.29 -21.64
C VAL A 190 2.73 -3.21 -23.16
N GLN A 191 3.97 -3.20 -23.67
CA GLN A 191 4.24 -3.14 -25.10
C GLN A 191 5.51 -3.92 -25.43
N GLU A 192 5.43 -4.78 -26.43
CA GLU A 192 6.57 -5.51 -26.99
C GLU A 192 6.82 -5.03 -28.41
N ILE A 193 8.09 -5.08 -28.84
CA ILE A 193 8.48 -4.91 -30.25
C ILE A 193 8.63 -6.31 -30.82
N TRP A 194 7.70 -6.70 -31.69
CA TRP A 194 7.64 -8.04 -32.27
C TRP A 194 8.48 -8.20 -33.55
N GLU A 195 8.76 -7.10 -34.24
CA GLU A 195 9.58 -7.10 -35.45
C GLU A 195 10.76 -6.16 -35.26
N GLN A 196 11.96 -6.70 -35.38
CA GLN A 196 13.20 -5.92 -35.35
C GLN A 196 13.51 -5.40 -36.74
N GLU A 197 13.03 -4.22 -37.06
CA GLU A 197 13.48 -3.48 -38.25
C GLU A 197 14.69 -2.60 -37.99
N THR A 198 15.11 -2.45 -36.71
CA THR A 198 16.25 -1.64 -36.30
C THR A 198 17.10 -2.34 -35.27
N ASP A 199 18.42 -2.13 -35.32
CA ASP A 199 19.38 -2.63 -34.35
C ASP A 199 19.35 -1.85 -33.01
N GLU A 200 18.51 -0.82 -32.90
CA GLU A 200 18.40 0.03 -31.73
C GLU A 200 17.07 -0.14 -31.03
N THR A 201 17.10 -0.72 -29.82
CA THR A 201 15.92 -0.88 -28.97
C THR A 201 16.16 -0.29 -27.60
N ILE A 202 15.09 0.27 -26.98
CA ILE A 202 15.11 0.79 -25.61
C ILE A 202 14.05 0.10 -24.81
N THR A 203 14.41 -0.40 -23.62
CA THR A 203 13.43 -0.88 -22.62
C THR A 203 13.13 0.24 -21.64
N VAL A 204 11.87 0.63 -21.54
CA VAL A 204 11.38 1.60 -20.55
C VAL A 204 10.71 0.85 -19.42
N ILE A 205 11.23 1.02 -18.20
CA ILE A 205 10.62 0.51 -16.97
C ILE A 205 9.97 1.69 -16.26
N THR A 206 8.65 1.59 -16.04
CA THR A 206 7.87 2.65 -15.40
C THR A 206 6.72 2.05 -14.57
N TYR A 207 6.05 2.92 -13.83
CA TYR A 207 4.84 2.61 -13.04
C TYR A 207 3.67 3.52 -13.41
#